data_884e519c4b4a8f1d1a10ad4a64843fe0
#
_entry.id   884e519c4b4a8f1d1a10ad4a64843fe0
#
_cell.length_a   1.000
_cell.length_b   1.000
_cell.length_c   1.000
_cell.angle_alpha   90.00
_cell.angle_beta   90.00
_cell.angle_gamma   90.00
#
_symmetry.space_group_name_H-M   'P 1'
#
loop_
_entity.id
_entity.type
_entity.pdbx_description
1 polymer ?
#
loop_
_entity_poly.entity_id
_entity_poly.type
_entity_poly.pdbx_seq_one_letter_code
_entity_poly.pdbx_strand_id
1 'polypeptide(L)'
;LGIALGVAALIIVLSVMNGFQKEVRDRMLSVVSHVEIFTPGGDALPDPARTMQEARANPNVIGAAPFVSAQALVARGEDMRGALLRGIDPALEPQVTDMASSIQGRALAALVPGSFNVVLGSELARIMGVRTGDQVTLIAPSGQVTPAGVVPRLKQMNVVGTFNSGHYEYDSTLVLVHHEDAQRLFKLEGPTGIRLKLKDLHQAPAVAQQLANSLSGNLLIR
;
A
#
# COMPACT_ATOMS: atom_id res chain seq x y z
N LEU A 1 -0.58 -28.18 46.44
CA LEU A 1 -1.66 -27.36 45.88
C LEU A 1 -1.16 -25.99 45.38
N GLY A 2 -0.39 -25.23 46.15
CA GLY A 2 0.11 -23.89 45.78
C GLY A 2 0.97 -23.87 44.52
N ILE A 3 1.90 -24.83 44.36
CA ILE A 3 2.76 -24.93 43.19
C ILE A 3 1.93 -25.24 41.92
N ALA A 4 0.96 -26.14 42.00
CA ALA A 4 0.09 -26.48 40.90
C ALA A 4 -0.75 -25.29 40.44
N LEU A 5 -1.25 -24.50 41.37
CA LEU A 5 -2.02 -23.27 41.07
C LEU A 5 -1.12 -22.20 40.44
N GLY A 6 0.12 -22.06 40.91
CA GLY A 6 1.10 -21.13 40.32
C GLY A 6 1.49 -21.49 38.91
N VAL A 7 1.73 -22.78 38.62
CA VAL A 7 2.03 -23.27 37.29
C VAL A 7 0.83 -23.10 36.33
N ALA A 8 -0.38 -23.42 36.81
CA ALA A 8 -1.60 -23.22 36.00
C ALA A 8 -1.81 -21.74 35.65
N ALA A 9 -1.64 -20.84 36.62
CA ALA A 9 -1.74 -19.40 36.36
C ALA A 9 -0.69 -18.92 35.37
N LEU A 10 0.56 -19.40 35.45
CA LEU A 10 1.62 -19.06 34.51
C LEU A 10 1.30 -19.54 33.09
N ILE A 11 0.80 -20.77 32.93
CA ILE A 11 0.40 -21.32 31.63
C ILE A 11 -0.73 -20.50 31.02
N ILE A 12 -1.73 -20.10 31.79
CA ILE A 12 -2.85 -19.26 31.31
C ILE A 12 -2.32 -17.92 30.83
N VAL A 13 -1.50 -17.23 31.62
CA VAL A 13 -0.94 -15.91 31.25
C VAL A 13 -0.09 -16.02 29.99
N LEU A 14 0.79 -17.01 29.90
CA LEU A 14 1.62 -17.21 28.70
C LEU A 14 0.77 -17.55 27.45
N SER A 15 -0.27 -18.37 27.63
CA SER A 15 -1.18 -18.73 26.52
C SER A 15 -1.95 -17.52 26.01
N VAL A 16 -2.48 -16.68 26.92
CA VAL A 16 -3.17 -15.42 26.55
C VAL A 16 -2.20 -14.46 25.88
N MET A 17 -0.99 -14.31 26.44
CA MET A 17 0.02 -13.41 25.86
C MET A 17 0.46 -13.86 24.47
N ASN A 18 0.72 -15.15 24.27
CA ASN A 18 1.07 -15.70 22.96
C ASN A 18 -0.09 -15.55 21.95
N GLY A 19 -1.32 -15.81 22.38
CA GLY A 19 -2.52 -15.60 21.55
C GLY A 19 -2.69 -14.14 21.13
N PHE A 20 -2.53 -13.21 22.07
CA PHE A 20 -2.61 -11.79 21.80
C PHE A 20 -1.50 -11.30 20.85
N GLN A 21 -0.25 -11.71 21.09
CA GLN A 21 0.88 -11.35 20.22
C GLN A 21 0.67 -11.87 18.79
N LYS A 22 0.14 -13.08 18.63
CA LYS A 22 -0.17 -13.66 17.32
C LYS A 22 -1.27 -12.87 16.63
N GLU A 23 -2.38 -12.59 17.29
CA GLU A 23 -3.50 -11.83 16.75
C GLU A 23 -3.09 -10.42 16.31
N VAL A 24 -2.32 -9.70 17.16
CA VAL A 24 -1.81 -8.37 16.83
C VAL A 24 -0.89 -8.43 15.60
N ARG A 25 0.01 -9.41 15.57
CA ARG A 25 0.92 -9.60 14.43
C ARG A 25 0.16 -9.91 13.15
N ASP A 26 -0.77 -10.86 13.18
CA ASP A 26 -1.53 -11.28 12.01
C ASP A 26 -2.37 -10.12 11.46
N ARG A 27 -2.97 -9.29 12.32
CA ARG A 27 -3.67 -8.06 11.93
C ARG A 27 -2.75 -7.01 11.32
N MET A 28 -1.57 -6.78 11.90
CA MET A 28 -0.61 -5.83 11.33
C MET A 28 -0.12 -6.25 9.96
N LEU A 29 0.09 -7.54 9.75
CA LEU A 29 0.63 -8.10 8.52
C LEU A 29 -0.41 -8.28 7.41
N SER A 30 -1.71 -8.25 7.74
CA SER A 30 -2.78 -8.37 6.74
C SER A 30 -2.91 -7.16 5.81
N VAL A 31 -2.49 -5.99 6.27
CA VAL A 31 -2.57 -4.72 5.51
C VAL A 31 -1.35 -4.51 4.60
N VAL A 32 -0.23 -5.16 4.92
CA VAL A 32 1.04 -5.00 4.22
C VAL A 32 1.30 -6.24 3.36
N SER A 33 1.81 -6.04 2.14
CA SER A 33 2.32 -7.15 1.32
C SER A 33 3.49 -7.83 2.01
N HIS A 34 3.68 -9.13 1.74
CA HIS A 34 4.70 -9.92 2.40
C HIS A 34 6.13 -9.56 1.94
N VAL A 35 6.27 -9.16 0.69
CA VAL A 35 7.53 -8.71 0.08
C VAL A 35 7.23 -7.61 -0.93
N GLU A 36 8.07 -6.59 -0.96
CA GLU A 36 8.04 -5.51 -1.96
C GLU A 36 9.35 -5.48 -2.74
N ILE A 37 9.25 -5.38 -4.06
CA ILE A 37 10.37 -5.20 -4.99
C ILE A 37 10.25 -3.80 -5.57
N PHE A 38 11.29 -2.97 -5.50
CA PHE A 38 11.27 -1.60 -5.99
C PHE A 38 12.66 -1.12 -6.40
N THR A 39 12.73 -0.03 -7.16
CA THR A 39 13.99 0.60 -7.56
C THR A 39 14.56 1.47 -6.44
N PRO A 40 15.89 1.55 -6.27
CA PRO A 40 16.50 2.58 -5.45
C PRO A 40 16.05 3.97 -5.91
N GLY A 41 15.62 4.81 -4.98
CA GLY A 41 15.15 6.17 -5.29
C GLY A 41 13.65 6.30 -5.60
N GLY A 42 12.91 5.20 -5.79
CA GLY A 42 11.47 5.23 -6.04
C GLY A 42 11.11 5.56 -7.50
N ASP A 43 12.04 5.43 -8.41
CA ASP A 43 11.80 5.57 -9.84
C ASP A 43 10.97 4.39 -10.39
N ALA A 44 10.46 4.54 -11.62
CA ALA A 44 9.74 3.47 -12.30
C ALA A 44 10.63 2.23 -12.51
N LEU A 45 10.05 1.05 -12.37
CA LEU A 45 10.72 -0.21 -12.72
C LEU A 45 11.01 -0.24 -14.22
N PRO A 46 12.24 -0.62 -14.62
CA PRO A 46 12.61 -0.69 -16.04
C PRO A 46 11.77 -1.68 -16.84
N ASP A 47 11.48 -2.83 -16.27
CA ASP A 47 10.67 -3.89 -16.89
C ASP A 47 9.76 -4.56 -15.83
N PRO A 48 8.60 -3.96 -15.53
CA PRO A 48 7.69 -4.49 -14.51
C PRO A 48 7.13 -5.86 -14.86
N ALA A 49 6.87 -6.10 -16.17
CA ALA A 49 6.29 -7.37 -16.62
C ALA A 49 7.26 -8.53 -16.42
N ARG A 50 8.50 -8.35 -16.80
CA ARG A 50 9.58 -9.32 -16.61
C ARG A 50 9.84 -9.56 -15.13
N THR A 51 9.99 -8.50 -14.33
CA THR A 51 10.22 -8.62 -12.89
C THR A 51 9.08 -9.39 -12.21
N MET A 52 7.83 -9.13 -12.59
CA MET A 52 6.68 -9.84 -12.06
C MET A 52 6.67 -11.32 -12.49
N GLN A 53 7.06 -11.62 -13.71
CA GLN A 53 7.17 -13.00 -14.21
C GLN A 53 8.29 -13.76 -13.48
N GLU A 54 9.46 -13.16 -13.33
CA GLU A 54 10.59 -13.74 -12.59
C GLU A 54 10.23 -13.98 -11.12
N ALA A 55 9.55 -13.02 -10.46
CA ALA A 55 9.09 -13.18 -9.09
C ALA A 55 8.06 -14.32 -8.93
N ARG A 56 7.13 -14.46 -9.88
CA ARG A 56 6.12 -15.54 -9.88
C ARG A 56 6.72 -16.94 -10.16
N ALA A 57 7.92 -17.01 -10.69
CA ALA A 57 8.62 -18.29 -10.86
C ALA A 57 9.04 -18.91 -9.51
N ASN A 58 9.13 -18.14 -8.44
CA ASN A 58 9.35 -18.65 -7.10
C ASN A 58 8.10 -19.38 -6.59
N PRO A 59 8.18 -20.68 -6.20
CA PRO A 59 7.02 -21.48 -5.81
C PRO A 59 6.32 -21.01 -4.53
N ASN A 60 6.96 -20.15 -3.74
CA ASN A 60 6.39 -19.57 -2.54
C ASN A 60 5.55 -18.30 -2.82
N VAL A 61 5.65 -17.73 -4.02
CA VAL A 61 4.88 -16.56 -4.43
C VAL A 61 3.52 -16.99 -4.97
N ILE A 62 2.45 -16.55 -4.34
CA ILE A 62 1.06 -16.88 -4.74
C ILE A 62 0.32 -15.71 -5.38
N GLY A 63 0.84 -14.49 -5.24
CA GLY A 63 0.27 -13.29 -5.83
C GLY A 63 1.36 -12.26 -6.12
N ALA A 64 1.19 -11.49 -7.19
CA ALA A 64 2.06 -10.38 -7.54
C ALA A 64 1.24 -9.28 -8.22
N ALA A 65 1.41 -8.04 -7.77
CA ALA A 65 0.73 -6.88 -8.33
C ALA A 65 1.68 -5.67 -8.41
N PRO A 66 1.62 -4.90 -9.51
CA PRO A 66 2.37 -3.65 -9.62
C PRO A 66 1.77 -2.59 -8.70
N PHE A 67 2.61 -1.67 -8.23
CA PHE A 67 2.16 -0.51 -7.48
C PHE A 67 2.99 0.73 -7.80
N VAL A 68 2.41 1.89 -7.51
CA VAL A 68 3.11 3.17 -7.44
C VAL A 68 3.09 3.64 -5.99
N SER A 69 4.23 4.02 -5.44
CA SER A 69 4.32 4.63 -4.12
C SER A 69 4.96 6.01 -4.25
N ALA A 70 4.24 7.03 -3.76
CA ALA A 70 4.74 8.39 -3.80
C ALA A 70 4.17 9.20 -2.63
N GLN A 71 4.90 10.24 -2.23
CA GLN A 71 4.38 11.22 -1.28
C GLN A 71 3.56 12.26 -2.02
N ALA A 72 2.42 12.61 -1.46
CA ALA A 72 1.52 13.63 -1.98
C ALA A 72 0.98 14.51 -0.86
N LEU A 73 0.41 15.63 -1.23
CA LEU A 73 -0.46 16.40 -0.34
C LEU A 73 -1.89 16.25 -0.84
N VAL A 74 -2.82 16.07 0.09
CA VAL A 74 -4.26 16.11 -0.18
C VAL A 74 -4.77 17.45 0.29
N ALA A 75 -5.43 18.20 -0.59
CA ALA A 75 -5.97 19.52 -0.29
C ALA A 75 -7.48 19.56 -0.51
N ARG A 76 -8.19 20.27 0.37
CA ARG A 76 -9.60 20.63 0.25
C ARG A 76 -9.78 22.06 0.76
N GLY A 77 -10.06 23.00 -0.16
CA GLY A 77 -10.08 24.43 0.21
C GLY A 77 -8.71 24.88 0.75
N GLU A 78 -8.69 25.40 1.96
CA GLU A 78 -7.47 25.85 2.65
C GLU A 78 -6.79 24.72 3.45
N ASP A 79 -7.50 23.62 3.71
CA ASP A 79 -6.95 22.48 4.45
C ASP A 79 -6.03 21.65 3.56
N MET A 80 -4.84 21.32 4.10
CA MET A 80 -3.85 20.50 3.40
C MET A 80 -3.21 19.49 4.36
N ARG A 81 -3.07 18.25 3.89
CA ARG A 81 -2.46 17.15 4.66
C ARG A 81 -1.48 16.34 3.82
N GLY A 82 -0.36 15.98 4.44
CA GLY A 82 0.56 15.02 3.85
C GLY A 82 -0.08 13.63 3.78
N ALA A 83 0.11 12.95 2.66
CA ALA A 83 -0.40 11.60 2.46
C ALA A 83 0.60 10.73 1.68
N LEU A 84 0.56 9.44 1.95
CA LEU A 84 1.21 8.43 1.14
C LEU A 84 0.24 8.00 0.03
N LEU A 85 0.56 8.34 -1.20
CA LEU A 85 -0.23 7.88 -2.34
C LEU A 85 0.23 6.49 -2.74
N ARG A 86 -0.73 5.59 -2.87
CA ARG A 86 -0.52 4.25 -3.41
C ARG A 86 -1.40 4.04 -4.64
N GLY A 87 -0.74 3.94 -5.79
CA GLY A 87 -1.38 3.53 -7.04
C GLY A 87 -1.45 2.01 -7.09
N ILE A 88 -2.64 1.45 -7.27
CA ILE A 88 -2.91 0.01 -7.29
C ILE A 88 -3.57 -0.42 -8.58
N ASP A 89 -3.46 -1.70 -8.90
CA ASP A 89 -4.31 -2.35 -9.89
C ASP A 89 -5.48 -3.02 -9.17
N PRO A 90 -6.72 -2.53 -9.32
CA PRO A 90 -7.87 -3.06 -8.60
C PRO A 90 -8.17 -4.54 -8.87
N ALA A 91 -7.75 -5.07 -10.01
CA ALA A 91 -7.95 -6.49 -10.38
C ALA A 91 -6.93 -7.41 -9.69
N LEU A 92 -5.72 -6.91 -9.46
CA LEU A 92 -4.62 -7.67 -8.87
C LEU A 92 -4.46 -7.43 -7.37
N GLU A 93 -4.91 -6.29 -6.86
CA GLU A 93 -4.78 -5.92 -5.45
C GLU A 93 -5.30 -6.98 -4.46
N PRO A 94 -6.49 -7.59 -4.67
CA PRO A 94 -6.99 -8.63 -3.78
C PRO A 94 -6.10 -9.89 -3.70
N GLN A 95 -5.21 -10.08 -4.69
CA GLN A 95 -4.28 -11.22 -4.72
C GLN A 95 -3.05 -10.99 -3.85
N VAL A 96 -2.75 -9.76 -3.46
CA VAL A 96 -1.50 -9.40 -2.76
C VAL A 96 -1.71 -8.82 -1.37
N THR A 97 -2.87 -8.22 -1.10
CA THR A 97 -3.19 -7.68 0.23
C THR A 97 -4.65 -7.95 0.59
N ASP A 98 -4.92 -7.97 1.89
CA ASP A 98 -6.29 -8.03 2.40
C ASP A 98 -6.91 -6.62 2.53
N MET A 99 -6.18 -5.56 2.20
CA MET A 99 -6.66 -4.18 2.22
C MET A 99 -7.89 -4.00 1.32
N ALA A 100 -7.95 -4.73 0.21
CA ALA A 100 -9.10 -4.70 -0.70
C ALA A 100 -10.43 -4.99 0.03
N SER A 101 -10.42 -5.86 1.05
CA SER A 101 -11.60 -6.20 1.86
C SER A 101 -12.02 -5.10 2.82
N SER A 102 -11.11 -4.18 3.16
CA SER A 102 -11.38 -3.04 4.05
C SER A 102 -11.97 -1.83 3.32
N ILE A 103 -12.00 -1.87 1.98
CA ILE A 103 -12.57 -0.82 1.13
C ILE A 103 -14.09 -0.97 1.08
N GLN A 104 -14.80 0.10 1.39
CA GLN A 104 -16.26 0.07 1.47
C GLN A 104 -16.91 0.01 0.08
N GLY A 105 -17.90 -0.86 -0.06
CA GLY A 105 -18.77 -0.91 -1.22
C GLY A 105 -18.04 -1.28 -2.53
N ARG A 106 -18.34 -0.51 -3.59
CA ARG A 106 -17.76 -0.70 -4.94
C ARG A 106 -16.57 0.24 -5.23
N ALA A 107 -16.02 0.89 -4.21
CA ALA A 107 -15.01 1.92 -4.40
C ALA A 107 -13.72 1.38 -5.03
N LEU A 108 -13.32 0.15 -4.73
CA LEU A 108 -12.18 -0.50 -5.39
C LEU A 108 -12.39 -0.63 -6.91
N ALA A 109 -13.55 -1.12 -7.33
CA ALA A 109 -13.88 -1.28 -8.75
C ALA A 109 -14.09 0.06 -9.48
N ALA A 110 -14.32 1.14 -8.74
CA ALA A 110 -14.43 2.48 -9.31
C ALA A 110 -13.07 3.14 -9.61
N LEU A 111 -11.96 2.55 -9.15
CA LEU A 111 -10.61 2.99 -9.52
C LEU A 111 -10.29 2.51 -10.95
N VAL A 112 -10.79 3.24 -11.94
CA VAL A 112 -10.62 2.94 -13.37
C VAL A 112 -9.57 3.88 -13.96
N PRO A 113 -8.69 3.42 -14.88
CA PRO A 113 -7.69 4.27 -15.53
C PRO A 113 -8.30 5.53 -16.14
N GLY A 114 -7.73 6.68 -15.87
CA GLY A 114 -8.18 7.96 -16.41
C GLY A 114 -9.40 8.58 -15.73
N SER A 115 -10.03 7.88 -14.78
CA SER A 115 -11.16 8.43 -14.02
C SER A 115 -10.73 9.44 -12.96
N PHE A 116 -9.47 9.40 -12.54
CA PHE A 116 -8.95 10.18 -11.43
C PHE A 116 -9.81 10.05 -10.17
N ASN A 117 -10.24 8.84 -9.91
CA ASN A 117 -10.96 8.49 -8.70
C ASN A 117 -9.98 8.17 -7.57
N VAL A 118 -10.40 8.45 -6.33
CA VAL A 118 -9.58 8.24 -5.15
C VAL A 118 -10.39 7.60 -4.03
N VAL A 119 -9.73 6.70 -3.31
CA VAL A 119 -10.23 6.12 -2.05
C VAL A 119 -9.32 6.61 -0.93
N LEU A 120 -9.91 7.21 0.10
CA LEU A 120 -9.17 7.79 1.23
C LEU A 120 -9.25 6.87 2.44
N GLY A 121 -8.22 6.88 3.26
CA GLY A 121 -8.34 6.31 4.60
C GLY A 121 -9.45 7.02 5.41
N SER A 122 -10.20 6.27 6.19
CA SER A 122 -11.37 6.78 6.91
C SER A 122 -11.04 7.93 7.86
N GLU A 123 -9.89 7.87 8.52
CA GLU A 123 -9.43 8.94 9.41
C GLU A 123 -8.99 10.18 8.64
N LEU A 124 -8.30 10.01 7.50
CA LEU A 124 -7.93 11.13 6.63
C LEU A 124 -9.19 11.84 6.12
N ALA A 125 -10.16 11.09 5.63
CA ALA A 125 -11.44 11.64 5.17
C ALA A 125 -12.17 12.38 6.29
N ARG A 126 -12.19 11.84 7.52
CA ARG A 126 -12.78 12.47 8.70
C ARG A 126 -12.08 13.77 9.08
N ILE A 127 -10.75 13.78 9.13
CA ILE A 127 -9.95 14.95 9.49
C ILE A 127 -10.15 16.09 8.47
N MET A 128 -10.24 15.75 7.18
CA MET A 128 -10.46 16.73 6.12
C MET A 128 -11.93 17.07 5.88
N GLY A 129 -12.85 16.46 6.61
CA GLY A 129 -14.30 16.66 6.44
C GLY A 129 -14.82 16.22 5.08
N VAL A 130 -14.16 15.25 4.41
CA VAL A 130 -14.46 14.76 3.07
C VAL A 130 -15.36 13.53 3.13
N ARG A 131 -16.29 13.42 2.18
CA ARG A 131 -17.22 12.28 2.03
C ARG A 131 -17.15 11.72 0.61
N THR A 132 -17.65 10.51 0.44
CA THR A 132 -17.85 9.95 -0.90
C THR A 132 -18.73 10.88 -1.74
N GLY A 133 -18.28 11.19 -2.95
CA GLY A 133 -18.89 12.15 -3.86
C GLY A 133 -18.25 13.54 -3.85
N ASP A 134 -17.45 13.86 -2.83
CA ASP A 134 -16.67 15.11 -2.79
C ASP A 134 -15.46 15.05 -3.72
N GLN A 135 -14.83 16.20 -3.91
CA GLN A 135 -13.57 16.33 -4.65
C GLN A 135 -12.45 16.78 -3.73
N VAL A 136 -11.27 16.24 -3.97
CA VAL A 136 -10.01 16.66 -3.33
C VAL A 136 -8.96 16.93 -4.40
N THR A 137 -7.98 17.75 -4.08
CA THR A 137 -6.84 18.00 -4.97
C THR A 137 -5.63 17.23 -4.46
N LEU A 138 -5.08 16.35 -5.29
CA LEU A 138 -3.78 15.73 -5.03
C LEU A 138 -2.68 16.62 -5.61
N ILE A 139 -1.64 16.83 -4.80
CA ILE A 139 -0.49 17.67 -5.13
C ILE A 139 0.75 16.79 -5.06
N ALA A 140 1.45 16.66 -6.19
CA ALA A 140 2.76 16.01 -6.26
C ALA A 140 3.83 17.06 -5.91
N PRO A 141 4.60 16.87 -4.81
CA PRO A 141 5.64 17.83 -4.40
C PRO A 141 6.76 17.95 -5.42
N SER A 142 7.09 16.83 -6.11
CA SER A 142 8.03 16.82 -7.22
C SER A 142 7.42 17.51 -8.42
N GLY A 143 7.61 18.84 -8.48
CA GLY A 143 7.04 19.69 -9.51
C GLY A 143 7.81 19.68 -10.82
N GLN A 144 7.33 20.45 -11.77
CA GLN A 144 8.02 20.75 -13.01
C GLN A 144 8.94 21.95 -12.78
N VAL A 145 10.23 21.80 -13.12
CA VAL A 145 11.18 22.91 -13.10
C VAL A 145 10.83 23.83 -14.26
N THR A 146 10.49 25.07 -13.97
CA THR A 146 10.22 26.12 -14.93
C THR A 146 11.21 27.28 -14.73
N PRO A 147 11.37 28.19 -15.69
CA PRO A 147 12.20 29.39 -15.51
C PRO A 147 11.78 30.26 -14.31
N ALA A 148 10.51 30.14 -13.88
CA ALA A 148 9.96 30.85 -12.70
C ALA A 148 10.09 30.06 -11.38
N GLY A 149 10.70 28.86 -11.40
CA GLY A 149 10.84 27.99 -10.23
C GLY A 149 10.16 26.63 -10.40
N VAL A 150 10.08 25.87 -9.29
CA VAL A 150 9.43 24.57 -9.27
C VAL A 150 7.93 24.75 -9.05
N VAL A 151 7.12 24.32 -10.03
CA VAL A 151 5.65 24.38 -9.94
C VAL A 151 5.14 22.96 -9.62
N PRO A 152 4.47 22.75 -8.47
CA PRO A 152 3.92 21.44 -8.12
C PRO A 152 2.82 21.04 -9.11
N ARG A 153 2.67 19.75 -9.34
CA ARG A 153 1.58 19.21 -10.16
C ARG A 153 0.36 18.99 -9.31
N LEU A 154 -0.76 19.45 -9.82
CA LEU A 154 -2.05 19.39 -9.16
C LEU A 154 -3.01 18.55 -9.99
N LYS A 155 -3.79 17.70 -9.35
CA LYS A 155 -4.89 16.99 -10.00
C LYS A 155 -6.08 16.89 -9.07
N GLN A 156 -7.23 17.33 -9.58
CA GLN A 156 -8.50 17.14 -8.90
C GLN A 156 -8.93 15.68 -9.03
N MET A 157 -9.31 15.07 -7.91
CA MET A 157 -9.72 13.67 -7.80
C MET A 157 -11.12 13.58 -7.22
N ASN A 158 -11.91 12.61 -7.68
CA ASN A 158 -13.24 12.33 -7.16
C ASN A 158 -13.14 11.27 -6.05
N VAL A 159 -13.66 11.56 -4.88
CA VAL A 159 -13.68 10.62 -3.76
C VAL A 159 -14.80 9.60 -3.99
N VAL A 160 -14.44 8.36 -4.31
CA VAL A 160 -15.39 7.28 -4.61
C VAL A 160 -15.66 6.37 -3.42
N GLY A 161 -14.90 6.53 -2.33
CA GLY A 161 -15.10 5.78 -1.10
C GLY A 161 -13.99 5.99 -0.09
N THR A 162 -14.10 5.27 1.01
CA THR A 162 -13.11 5.21 2.07
C THR A 162 -12.78 3.77 2.40
N PHE A 163 -11.63 3.54 3.03
CA PHE A 163 -11.26 2.26 3.62
C PHE A 163 -10.96 2.42 5.09
N ASN A 164 -11.12 1.33 5.84
CA ASN A 164 -10.75 1.25 7.24
C ASN A 164 -9.96 -0.05 7.47
N SER A 165 -8.65 0.11 7.60
CA SER A 165 -7.73 -1.02 7.83
C SER A 165 -7.66 -1.46 9.29
N GLY A 166 -8.22 -0.67 10.20
CA GLY A 166 -8.07 -0.83 11.65
C GLY A 166 -6.71 -0.33 12.19
N HIS A 167 -5.89 0.29 11.35
CA HIS A 167 -4.61 0.89 11.72
C HIS A 167 -4.63 2.39 11.48
N TYR A 168 -4.59 3.15 12.56
CA TYR A 168 -4.70 4.61 12.50
C TYR A 168 -3.69 5.26 11.54
N GLU A 169 -2.44 4.78 11.51
CA GLU A 169 -1.40 5.34 10.62
C GLU A 169 -1.79 5.22 9.15
N TYR A 170 -2.27 4.05 8.70
CA TYR A 170 -2.73 3.89 7.32
C TYR A 170 -4.03 4.64 7.07
N ASP A 171 -4.98 4.56 7.99
CA ASP A 171 -6.29 5.19 7.85
C ASP A 171 -6.21 6.73 7.86
N SER A 172 -5.13 7.32 8.45
CA SER A 172 -4.92 8.77 8.52
C SER A 172 -3.99 9.33 7.45
N THR A 173 -3.24 8.48 6.72
CA THR A 173 -2.23 8.97 5.78
C THR A 173 -2.31 8.36 4.39
N LEU A 174 -2.93 7.18 4.22
CA LEU A 174 -2.88 6.48 2.96
C LEU A 174 -4.03 6.89 2.02
N VAL A 175 -3.69 7.06 0.76
CA VAL A 175 -4.58 7.40 -0.35
C VAL A 175 -4.41 6.39 -1.47
N LEU A 176 -5.50 5.78 -1.93
CA LEU A 176 -5.48 4.79 -3.01
C LEU A 176 -6.04 5.40 -4.29
N VAL A 177 -5.34 5.20 -5.40
CA VAL A 177 -5.74 5.60 -6.75
C VAL A 177 -5.40 4.47 -7.74
N HIS A 178 -5.89 4.55 -8.98
CA HIS A 178 -5.41 3.64 -10.02
C HIS A 178 -3.93 3.89 -10.31
N HIS A 179 -3.12 2.83 -10.50
CA HIS A 179 -1.67 2.99 -10.70
C HIS A 179 -1.31 3.83 -11.93
N GLU A 180 -2.09 3.75 -13.02
CA GLU A 180 -1.86 4.59 -14.20
C GLU A 180 -2.16 6.07 -13.92
N ASP A 181 -3.17 6.39 -13.11
CA ASP A 181 -3.48 7.77 -12.73
C ASP A 181 -2.39 8.34 -11.82
N ALA A 182 -1.82 7.50 -10.93
CA ALA A 182 -0.64 7.84 -10.17
C ALA A 182 0.56 8.12 -11.08
N GLN A 183 0.83 7.25 -12.06
CA GLN A 183 1.91 7.44 -13.03
C GLN A 183 1.77 8.76 -13.79
N ARG A 184 0.55 9.11 -14.24
CA ARG A 184 0.26 10.38 -14.90
C ARG A 184 0.52 11.59 -14.02
N LEU A 185 0.09 11.53 -12.74
CA LEU A 185 0.29 12.61 -11.79
C LEU A 185 1.77 12.86 -11.49
N PHE A 186 2.53 11.79 -11.28
CA PHE A 186 3.95 11.86 -10.93
C PHE A 186 4.89 11.85 -12.15
N LYS A 187 4.35 11.69 -13.38
CA LYS A 187 5.11 11.51 -14.63
C LYS A 187 6.10 10.35 -14.56
N LEU A 188 5.65 9.24 -14.05
CA LEU A 188 6.41 7.99 -14.04
C LEU A 188 6.15 7.23 -15.34
N GLU A 189 7.18 6.59 -15.88
CA GLU A 189 7.09 5.76 -17.09
C GLU A 189 6.51 4.38 -16.82
N GLY A 190 6.34 4.01 -15.54
CA GLY A 190 5.80 2.74 -15.10
C GLY A 190 5.52 2.70 -13.59
N PRO A 191 5.14 1.54 -13.04
CA PRO A 191 4.99 1.33 -11.61
C PRO A 191 6.36 1.44 -10.91
N THR A 192 6.36 1.89 -9.66
CA THR A 192 7.59 2.04 -8.87
C THR A 192 8.04 0.73 -8.22
N GLY A 193 7.16 -0.26 -8.17
CA GLY A 193 7.47 -1.55 -7.57
C GLY A 193 6.42 -2.62 -7.84
N ILE A 194 6.72 -3.80 -7.32
CA ILE A 194 5.83 -4.97 -7.34
C ILE A 194 5.68 -5.48 -5.92
N ARG A 195 4.45 -5.76 -5.51
CA ARG A 195 4.12 -6.39 -4.24
C ARG A 195 3.85 -7.87 -4.44
N LEU A 196 4.32 -8.66 -3.50
CA LEU A 196 4.17 -10.11 -3.52
C LEU A 196 3.42 -10.60 -2.29
N LYS A 197 2.55 -11.58 -2.51
CA LYS A 197 1.95 -12.40 -1.46
C LYS A 197 2.60 -13.77 -1.48
N LEU A 198 3.04 -14.24 -0.33
CA LEU A 198 3.66 -15.54 -0.14
C LEU A 198 2.67 -16.53 0.46
N LYS A 199 2.89 -17.81 0.23
CA LYS A 199 2.15 -18.90 0.89
C LYS A 199 2.30 -18.83 2.41
N ASP A 200 3.51 -18.56 2.86
CA ASP A 200 3.87 -18.43 4.27
C ASP A 200 4.69 -17.16 4.49
N LEU A 201 4.12 -16.25 5.28
CA LEU A 201 4.75 -14.97 5.62
C LEU A 201 6.08 -15.15 6.36
N HIS A 202 6.23 -16.20 7.17
CA HIS A 202 7.48 -16.46 7.91
C HIS A 202 8.66 -16.75 6.99
N GLN A 203 8.41 -17.12 5.74
CA GLN A 203 9.45 -17.33 4.73
C GLN A 203 9.84 -16.04 3.99
N ALA A 204 9.22 -14.89 4.29
CA ALA A 204 9.50 -13.64 3.60
C ALA A 204 11.00 -13.26 3.57
N PRO A 205 11.77 -13.36 4.66
CA PRO A 205 13.21 -13.06 4.61
C PRO A 205 13.98 -13.98 3.67
N ALA A 206 13.69 -15.30 3.70
CA ALA A 206 14.36 -16.28 2.84
C ALA A 206 13.99 -16.07 1.36
N VAL A 207 12.71 -15.82 1.08
CA VAL A 207 12.23 -15.54 -0.29
C VAL A 207 12.79 -14.23 -0.81
N ALA A 208 12.84 -13.19 0.02
CA ALA A 208 13.46 -11.91 -0.35
C ALA A 208 14.92 -12.08 -0.76
N GLN A 209 15.69 -12.88 -0.02
CA GLN A 209 17.08 -13.16 -0.36
C GLN A 209 17.23 -14.01 -1.64
N GLN A 210 16.34 -14.99 -1.86
CA GLN A 210 16.31 -15.77 -3.11
C GLN A 210 16.01 -14.87 -4.31
N LEU A 211 15.02 -13.98 -4.18
CA LEU A 211 14.65 -13.03 -5.22
C LEU A 211 15.78 -12.01 -5.49
N ALA A 212 16.47 -11.53 -4.45
CA ALA A 212 17.62 -10.65 -4.61
C ALA A 212 18.75 -11.27 -5.43
N ASN A 213 18.90 -12.60 -5.36
CA ASN A 213 19.92 -13.32 -6.12
C ASN A 213 19.48 -13.72 -7.53
N SER A 214 18.15 -13.79 -7.78
CA SER A 214 17.60 -14.31 -9.04
C SER A 214 17.05 -13.22 -9.97
N LEU A 215 16.58 -12.10 -9.42
CA LEU A 215 16.03 -11.00 -10.20
C LEU A 215 17.13 -10.23 -10.93
N SER A 216 16.82 -9.87 -12.16
CA SER A 216 17.72 -9.06 -12.98
C SER A 216 17.58 -7.57 -12.62
N GLY A 217 18.70 -6.87 -12.48
CA GLY A 217 18.75 -5.42 -12.28
C GLY A 217 19.10 -4.99 -10.85
N ASN A 218 19.23 -3.68 -10.67
CA ASN A 218 19.52 -3.07 -9.36
C ASN A 218 18.20 -2.82 -8.62
N LEU A 219 17.63 -3.86 -8.03
CA LEU A 219 16.35 -3.82 -7.32
C LEU A 219 16.56 -3.97 -5.81
N LEU A 220 15.74 -3.27 -5.05
CA LEU A 220 15.63 -3.43 -3.59
C LEU A 220 14.45 -4.33 -3.28
N ILE A 221 14.66 -5.25 -2.32
CA ILE A 221 13.64 -6.20 -1.87
C ILE A 221 13.55 -6.11 -0.36
N ARG A 222 12.37 -5.89 0.15
CA ARG A 222 12.08 -5.83 1.59
C ARG A 222 10.79 -6.56 1.93
#